data_b597d3d81a21fcaaa123b72e1b7d5493
#
_entry.id   b597d3d81a21fcaaa123b72e1b7d5493
#
_cell.length_a   1.000
_cell.length_b   1.000
_cell.length_c   1.000
_cell.angle_alpha   90.00
_cell.angle_beta   90.00
_cell.angle_gamma   90.00
#
_symmetry.space_group_name_H-M   'P 1'
#
loop_
_entity.id
_entity.type
_entity.pdbx_description
1 polymer ?
#
loop_
_entity_poly.entity_id
_entity_poly.type
_entity_poly.pdbx_seq_one_letter_code
_entity_poly.pdbx_strand_id
1 'polypeptide(L)'
;MSDHSTKLTSGELATLWTTYQNDTSSLCMIEYFLAKCEDPKIKDLLLLTQQASLDHVTFLKKLYEKEQIPQPAGFDLEKDVDPDTPRMYEDIFFLMFMRQMSKVGMITYSGALSLAVREDIINFYQGCLNFTSDLYQKTTETTLDMGILVRPPYMPYPKGIGFVEEKDYFSGSLNPFTEKRPLNAIEISHLFMNTETNLLGNMLTTSFAQMAETPDVKDFMVRAQQIAQKHIKIFGKTLVDNDMQAPMSWDTNVQDSTTPVFSEKLMMFTVALVMNAGIGNYGTSASASMRLDVSSNYLRMAVEAGRLGKSGADIMVKHGWLEEPPQSPDRKKLVREN
;
A
#
# COMPACT_ATOMS: atom_id res chain seq x y z
N MET A 1 5.31 39.16 -13.96
CA MET A 1 5.99 38.04 -13.31
C MET A 1 6.47 37.13 -14.41
N SER A 2 7.76 36.91 -14.54
CA SER A 2 8.35 36.13 -15.65
C SER A 2 7.86 34.69 -15.54
N ASP A 3 7.21 34.22 -16.60
CA ASP A 3 6.82 32.83 -16.82
C ASP A 3 8.10 31.99 -17.04
N HIS A 4 8.83 31.75 -15.95
CA HIS A 4 9.90 30.77 -15.95
C HIS A 4 9.24 29.40 -15.82
N SER A 5 8.82 28.82 -16.96
CA SER A 5 8.41 27.40 -17.00
C SER A 5 9.65 26.56 -16.73
N THR A 6 9.97 26.39 -15.46
CA THR A 6 11.03 25.50 -15.00
C THR A 6 10.64 24.08 -15.39
N LYS A 7 11.54 23.38 -16.09
CA LYS A 7 11.31 21.98 -16.44
C LYS A 7 11.10 21.13 -15.20
N LEU A 8 10.30 20.06 -15.33
CA LEU A 8 10.11 19.08 -14.26
C LEU A 8 11.46 18.44 -13.88
N THR A 9 11.69 18.33 -12.59
CA THR A 9 12.84 17.58 -12.05
C THR A 9 12.64 16.07 -12.17
N SER A 10 13.69 15.30 -11.97
CA SER A 10 13.58 13.83 -11.93
C SER A 10 12.65 13.34 -10.81
N GLY A 11 12.64 14.03 -9.65
CA GLY A 11 11.74 13.71 -8.54
C GLY A 11 10.28 13.96 -8.92
N GLU A 12 9.98 15.11 -9.54
CA GLU A 12 8.63 15.43 -10.02
C GLU A 12 8.18 14.47 -11.12
N LEU A 13 9.02 14.18 -12.11
CA LEU A 13 8.70 13.20 -13.16
C LEU A 13 8.37 11.82 -12.59
N ALA A 14 9.17 11.34 -11.64
CA ALA A 14 8.98 10.03 -11.02
C ALA A 14 7.68 9.97 -10.22
N THR A 15 7.41 10.99 -9.39
CA THR A 15 6.21 11.02 -8.56
C THR A 15 4.94 11.21 -9.37
N LEU A 16 4.94 12.08 -10.40
CA LEU A 16 3.80 12.28 -11.31
C LEU A 16 3.48 11.00 -12.10
N TRP A 17 4.51 10.31 -12.63
CA TRP A 17 4.34 9.03 -13.31
C TRP A 17 3.71 7.97 -12.38
N THR A 18 4.25 7.84 -11.16
CA THR A 18 3.72 6.90 -10.17
C THR A 18 2.28 7.24 -9.77
N THR A 19 1.98 8.53 -9.57
CA THR A 19 0.62 8.99 -9.22
C THR A 19 -0.38 8.65 -10.33
N TYR A 20 -0.01 8.85 -11.60
CA TYR A 20 -0.88 8.49 -12.72
C TYR A 20 -1.21 6.99 -12.74
N GLN A 21 -0.21 6.13 -12.55
CA GLN A 21 -0.40 4.67 -12.46
C GLN A 21 -1.32 4.30 -11.29
N ASN A 22 -1.08 4.88 -10.13
CA ASN A 22 -1.86 4.61 -8.92
C ASN A 22 -3.31 5.06 -9.05
N ASP A 23 -3.56 6.28 -9.54
CA ASP A 23 -4.92 6.81 -9.65
C ASP A 23 -5.74 6.10 -10.74
N THR A 24 -5.12 5.76 -11.89
CA THR A 24 -5.82 4.97 -12.91
C THR A 24 -6.14 3.55 -12.44
N SER A 25 -5.23 2.90 -11.69
CA SER A 25 -5.52 1.60 -11.08
C SER A 25 -6.61 1.69 -10.00
N SER A 26 -6.57 2.76 -9.20
CA SER A 26 -7.58 3.04 -8.17
C SER A 26 -8.96 3.21 -8.77
N LEU A 27 -9.08 3.93 -9.89
CA LEU A 27 -10.36 4.09 -10.61
C LEU A 27 -10.96 2.74 -11.01
N CYS A 28 -10.17 1.80 -11.53
CA CYS A 28 -10.65 0.46 -11.87
C CYS A 28 -11.15 -0.32 -10.64
N MET A 29 -10.42 -0.24 -9.52
CA MET A 29 -10.84 -0.90 -8.27
C MET A 29 -12.13 -0.29 -7.72
N ILE A 30 -12.21 1.04 -7.68
CA ILE A 30 -13.37 1.77 -7.14
C ILE A 30 -14.60 1.59 -8.03
N GLU A 31 -14.46 1.51 -9.35
CA GLU A 31 -15.57 1.25 -10.28
C GLU A 31 -16.29 -0.05 -9.89
N TYR A 32 -15.54 -1.13 -9.70
CA TYR A 32 -16.12 -2.39 -9.24
C TYR A 32 -16.73 -2.28 -7.84
N PHE A 33 -16.07 -1.61 -6.90
CA PHE A 33 -16.59 -1.44 -5.54
C PHE A 33 -17.91 -0.67 -5.53
N LEU A 34 -18.01 0.39 -6.33
CA LEU A 34 -19.26 1.18 -6.47
C LEU A 34 -20.41 0.36 -7.06
N ALA A 35 -20.11 -0.49 -8.04
CA ALA A 35 -21.10 -1.38 -8.65
C ALA A 35 -21.63 -2.43 -7.66
N LYS A 36 -20.85 -2.80 -6.63
CA LYS A 36 -21.19 -3.88 -5.68
C LYS A 36 -21.51 -3.40 -4.27
N CYS A 37 -21.24 -2.14 -3.92
CA CYS A 37 -21.46 -1.58 -2.59
C CYS A 37 -22.96 -1.37 -2.32
N GLU A 38 -23.46 -1.92 -1.21
CA GLU A 38 -24.83 -1.80 -0.76
C GLU A 38 -25.00 -0.79 0.37
N ASP A 39 -23.99 -0.62 1.25
CA ASP A 39 -24.02 0.35 2.35
C ASP A 39 -23.89 1.79 1.82
N PRO A 40 -24.89 2.67 2.07
CA PRO A 40 -24.88 4.03 1.54
C PRO A 40 -23.74 4.89 2.10
N LYS A 41 -23.31 4.70 3.37
CA LYS A 41 -22.21 5.47 3.95
C LYS A 41 -20.86 5.10 3.30
N ILE A 42 -20.66 3.81 3.03
CA ILE A 42 -19.46 3.33 2.34
C ILE A 42 -19.46 3.77 0.89
N LYS A 43 -20.63 3.73 0.24
CA LYS A 43 -20.81 4.19 -1.14
C LYS A 43 -20.46 5.68 -1.31
N ASP A 44 -20.89 6.53 -0.37
CA ASP A 44 -20.53 7.95 -0.37
C ASP A 44 -19.01 8.17 -0.29
N LEU A 45 -18.30 7.38 0.53
CA LEU A 45 -16.83 7.43 0.60
C LEU A 45 -16.15 6.94 -0.69
N LEU A 46 -16.69 5.92 -1.33
CA LEU A 46 -16.23 5.45 -2.64
C LEU A 46 -16.38 6.52 -3.72
N LEU A 47 -17.54 7.21 -3.76
CA LEU A 47 -17.78 8.31 -4.71
C LEU A 47 -16.81 9.47 -4.49
N LEU A 48 -16.55 9.85 -3.23
CA LEU A 48 -15.53 10.87 -2.92
C LEU A 48 -14.14 10.45 -3.40
N THR A 49 -13.78 9.18 -3.21
CA THR A 49 -12.47 8.64 -3.63
C THR A 49 -12.37 8.58 -5.16
N GLN A 50 -13.44 8.16 -5.85
CA GLN A 50 -13.51 8.17 -7.31
C GLN A 50 -13.29 9.57 -7.87
N GLN A 51 -14.01 10.56 -7.33
CA GLN A 51 -13.90 11.95 -7.80
C GLN A 51 -12.47 12.49 -7.62
N ALA A 52 -11.83 12.22 -6.49
CA ALA A 52 -10.46 12.65 -6.26
C ALA A 52 -9.48 12.02 -7.27
N SER A 53 -9.58 10.70 -7.52
CA SER A 53 -8.73 10.04 -8.53
C SER A 53 -9.00 10.57 -9.93
N LEU A 54 -10.25 10.90 -10.30
CA LEU A 54 -10.58 11.54 -11.57
C LEU A 54 -9.96 12.94 -11.70
N ASP A 55 -10.02 13.75 -10.64
CA ASP A 55 -9.42 15.09 -10.61
C ASP A 55 -7.90 15.00 -10.73
N HIS A 56 -7.25 14.06 -10.04
CA HIS A 56 -5.81 13.83 -10.16
C HIS A 56 -5.42 13.42 -11.58
N VAL A 57 -6.09 12.44 -12.16
CA VAL A 57 -5.83 11.98 -13.54
C VAL A 57 -6.05 13.10 -14.54
N THR A 58 -7.10 13.93 -14.34
CA THR A 58 -7.40 15.09 -15.21
C THR A 58 -6.29 16.14 -15.12
N PHE A 59 -5.81 16.46 -13.93
CA PHE A 59 -4.68 17.38 -13.76
C PHE A 59 -3.42 16.84 -14.45
N LEU A 60 -3.10 15.56 -14.23
CA LEU A 60 -1.91 14.93 -14.79
C LEU A 60 -1.94 14.88 -16.32
N LYS A 61 -3.09 14.55 -16.94
CA LYS A 61 -3.25 14.57 -18.39
C LYS A 61 -2.96 15.96 -18.98
N LYS A 62 -3.55 17.01 -18.40
CA LYS A 62 -3.30 18.38 -18.81
C LYS A 62 -1.83 18.81 -18.65
N LEU A 63 -1.20 18.33 -17.55
CA LEU A 63 0.21 18.62 -17.31
C LEU A 63 1.11 17.93 -18.34
N TYR A 64 0.90 16.65 -18.64
CA TYR A 64 1.67 15.92 -19.66
C TYR A 64 1.52 16.57 -21.04
N GLU A 65 0.31 16.98 -21.42
CA GLU A 65 0.04 17.68 -22.67
C GLU A 65 0.79 19.03 -22.71
N LYS A 66 0.68 19.85 -21.67
CA LYS A 66 1.36 21.14 -21.54
C LYS A 66 2.88 21.00 -21.63
N GLU A 67 3.47 20.03 -20.97
CA GLU A 67 4.92 19.77 -20.94
C GLU A 67 5.42 19.03 -22.19
N GLN A 68 4.53 18.58 -23.08
CA GLN A 68 4.84 17.75 -24.25
C GLN A 68 5.57 16.45 -23.89
N ILE A 69 5.17 15.82 -22.78
CA ILE A 69 5.71 14.56 -22.29
C ILE A 69 4.70 13.44 -22.60
N PRO A 70 5.14 12.27 -23.07
CA PRO A 70 4.26 11.13 -23.27
C PRO A 70 3.49 10.79 -21.98
N GLN A 71 2.16 10.68 -22.08
CA GLN A 71 1.32 10.25 -20.98
C GLN A 71 1.59 8.77 -20.71
N PRO A 72 1.70 8.33 -19.43
CA PRO A 72 1.76 6.92 -19.09
C PRO A 72 0.54 6.15 -19.59
N ALA A 73 0.68 4.86 -19.91
CA ALA A 73 -0.45 4.03 -20.34
C ALA A 73 -1.46 3.85 -19.20
N GLY A 74 -0.98 3.54 -18.01
CA GLY A 74 -1.83 3.32 -16.84
C GLY A 74 -2.82 2.18 -17.03
N PHE A 75 -4.04 2.36 -16.47
CA PHE A 75 -5.14 1.39 -16.49
C PHE A 75 -6.39 2.00 -17.11
N ASP A 76 -7.23 1.14 -17.71
CA ASP A 76 -8.40 1.50 -18.52
C ASP A 76 -9.63 0.77 -17.97
N LEU A 77 -10.72 1.52 -17.71
CA LEU A 77 -11.97 0.96 -17.17
C LEU A 77 -12.61 -0.10 -18.07
N GLU A 78 -12.43 0.02 -19.40
CA GLU A 78 -13.01 -0.94 -20.34
C GLU A 78 -12.21 -2.25 -20.45
N LYS A 79 -10.92 -2.23 -20.06
CA LYS A 79 -10.00 -3.36 -20.27
C LYS A 79 -9.59 -4.05 -18.97
N ASP A 80 -9.53 -3.27 -17.88
CA ASP A 80 -8.90 -3.72 -16.65
C ASP A 80 -9.89 -4.06 -15.54
N VAL A 81 -11.21 -3.78 -15.73
CA VAL A 81 -12.27 -4.14 -14.78
C VAL A 81 -13.56 -4.52 -15.49
N ASP A 82 -14.25 -5.52 -14.96
CA ASP A 82 -15.61 -5.89 -15.34
C ASP A 82 -16.55 -5.71 -14.13
N PRO A 83 -17.28 -4.57 -14.06
CA PRO A 83 -18.19 -4.30 -12.95
C PRO A 83 -19.46 -5.16 -12.94
N ASP A 84 -19.77 -5.86 -14.03
CA ASP A 84 -20.99 -6.68 -14.15
C ASP A 84 -20.82 -8.10 -13.56
N THR A 85 -19.60 -8.50 -13.24
CA THR A 85 -19.28 -9.80 -12.62
C THR A 85 -19.93 -9.96 -11.24
N PRO A 86 -20.08 -11.19 -10.70
CA PRO A 86 -20.61 -11.41 -9.35
C PRO A 86 -19.83 -10.68 -8.26
N ARG A 87 -20.50 -10.45 -7.13
CA ARG A 87 -19.88 -9.81 -5.96
C ARG A 87 -18.76 -10.69 -5.39
N MET A 88 -17.55 -10.10 -5.27
CA MET A 88 -16.35 -10.77 -4.75
C MET A 88 -16.06 -10.40 -3.29
N TYR A 89 -16.49 -9.21 -2.83
CA TYR A 89 -16.17 -8.69 -1.51
C TYR A 89 -17.41 -8.13 -0.80
N GLU A 90 -17.40 -8.23 0.51
CA GLU A 90 -18.37 -7.54 1.38
C GLU A 90 -18.04 -6.04 1.52
N ASP A 91 -19.04 -5.23 1.89
CA ASP A 91 -18.88 -3.78 2.03
C ASP A 91 -17.78 -3.38 3.02
N ILE A 92 -17.61 -4.17 4.08
CA ILE A 92 -16.54 -3.96 5.06
C ILE A 92 -15.16 -4.01 4.40
N PHE A 93 -14.95 -4.88 3.40
CA PHE A 93 -13.70 -4.90 2.65
C PHE A 93 -13.44 -3.58 1.93
N PHE A 94 -14.46 -3.00 1.28
CA PHE A 94 -14.31 -1.72 0.59
C PHE A 94 -13.90 -0.59 1.54
N LEU A 95 -14.53 -0.54 2.71
CA LEU A 95 -14.20 0.45 3.75
C LEU A 95 -12.77 0.28 4.28
N MET A 96 -12.37 -0.97 4.58
CA MET A 96 -11.03 -1.27 5.07
C MET A 96 -9.95 -1.04 4.01
N PHE A 97 -10.27 -1.32 2.74
CA PHE A 97 -9.40 -1.00 1.61
C PHE A 97 -9.16 0.52 1.51
N MET A 98 -10.21 1.33 1.47
CA MET A 98 -10.08 2.79 1.42
C MET A 98 -9.29 3.33 2.63
N ARG A 99 -9.57 2.81 3.83
CA ARG A 99 -8.85 3.22 5.04
C ARG A 99 -7.36 2.88 4.97
N GLN A 100 -7.00 1.72 4.44
CA GLN A 100 -5.59 1.34 4.28
C GLN A 100 -4.91 2.12 3.14
N MET A 101 -5.59 2.34 2.02
CA MET A 101 -5.07 3.12 0.90
C MET A 101 -4.88 4.59 1.29
N SER A 102 -5.74 5.17 2.13
CA SER A 102 -5.54 6.53 2.64
C SER A 102 -4.27 6.65 3.51
N LYS A 103 -3.94 5.64 4.33
CA LYS A 103 -2.66 5.60 5.07
C LYS A 103 -1.46 5.57 4.11
N VAL A 104 -1.52 4.72 3.08
CA VAL A 104 -0.46 4.65 2.04
C VAL A 104 -0.36 5.97 1.30
N GLY A 105 -1.50 6.59 0.93
CA GLY A 105 -1.57 7.87 0.25
C GLY A 105 -0.92 9.00 1.07
N MET A 106 -1.19 9.09 2.37
CA MET A 106 -0.54 10.09 3.24
C MET A 106 0.99 9.98 3.19
N ILE A 107 1.55 8.77 3.24
CA ILE A 107 2.99 8.55 3.17
C ILE A 107 3.52 8.90 1.77
N THR A 108 2.86 8.43 0.73
CA THR A 108 3.28 8.60 -0.66
C THR A 108 3.23 10.07 -1.08
N TYR A 109 2.12 10.76 -0.81
CA TYR A 109 1.97 12.18 -1.20
C TYR A 109 2.81 13.12 -0.34
N SER A 110 3.05 12.80 0.94
CA SER A 110 4.02 13.52 1.75
C SER A 110 5.44 13.40 1.19
N GLY A 111 5.83 12.19 0.78
CA GLY A 111 7.10 11.94 0.09
C GLY A 111 7.19 12.70 -1.24
N ALA A 112 6.16 12.64 -2.07
CA ALA A 112 6.10 13.36 -3.35
C ALA A 112 6.17 14.88 -3.17
N LEU A 113 5.44 15.43 -2.19
CA LEU A 113 5.47 16.85 -1.84
C LEU A 113 6.88 17.31 -1.44
N SER A 114 7.62 16.49 -0.70
CA SER A 114 9.00 16.80 -0.29
C SER A 114 10.02 16.83 -1.46
N LEU A 115 9.67 16.24 -2.60
CA LEU A 115 10.48 16.24 -3.83
C LEU A 115 10.04 17.30 -4.84
N ALA A 116 8.88 17.92 -4.63
CA ALA A 116 8.33 18.95 -5.52
C ALA A 116 9.01 20.30 -5.27
N VAL A 117 9.35 21.02 -6.36
CA VAL A 117 9.95 22.36 -6.32
C VAL A 117 9.17 23.37 -7.15
N ARG A 118 8.36 22.92 -8.12
CA ARG A 118 7.46 23.80 -8.90
C ARG A 118 6.18 24.06 -8.11
N GLU A 119 5.73 25.28 -8.13
CA GLU A 119 4.55 25.73 -7.38
C GLU A 119 3.27 24.93 -7.74
N ASP A 120 3.03 24.66 -9.02
CA ASP A 120 1.88 23.89 -9.48
C ASP A 120 1.91 22.44 -8.98
N ILE A 121 3.10 21.84 -8.91
CA ILE A 121 3.30 20.47 -8.40
C ILE A 121 3.19 20.41 -6.86
N ILE A 122 3.74 21.42 -6.16
CA ILE A 122 3.58 21.59 -4.72
C ILE A 122 2.09 21.67 -4.36
N ASN A 123 1.34 22.53 -5.06
CA ASN A 123 -0.09 22.72 -4.82
C ASN A 123 -0.89 21.45 -5.12
N PHE A 124 -0.54 20.72 -6.18
CA PHE A 124 -1.16 19.45 -6.52
C PHE A 124 -0.97 18.41 -5.39
N TYR A 125 0.26 18.16 -4.96
CA TYR A 125 0.51 17.18 -3.90
C TYR A 125 0.00 17.61 -2.53
N GLN A 126 -0.05 18.92 -2.25
CA GLN A 126 -0.72 19.43 -1.05
C GLN A 126 -2.21 19.08 -1.05
N GLY A 127 -2.88 19.22 -2.20
CA GLY A 127 -4.28 18.81 -2.39
C GLY A 127 -4.46 17.30 -2.17
N CYS A 128 -3.63 16.48 -2.79
CA CYS A 128 -3.66 15.01 -2.64
C CYS A 128 -3.46 14.58 -1.17
N LEU A 129 -2.51 15.20 -0.47
CA LEU A 129 -2.23 14.91 0.94
C LEU A 129 -3.41 15.28 1.84
N ASN A 130 -3.98 16.45 1.64
CA ASN A 130 -5.16 16.90 2.40
C ASN A 130 -6.33 15.94 2.18
N PHE A 131 -6.62 15.56 0.93
CA PHE A 131 -7.69 14.61 0.62
C PHE A 131 -7.48 13.26 1.31
N THR A 132 -6.27 12.69 1.22
CA THR A 132 -6.01 11.38 1.86
C THR A 132 -6.09 11.42 3.38
N SER A 133 -5.72 12.54 4.00
CA SER A 133 -5.89 12.77 5.43
C SER A 133 -7.36 12.83 5.82
N ASP A 134 -8.18 13.57 5.07
CA ASP A 134 -9.62 13.67 5.28
C ASP A 134 -10.33 12.31 5.06
N LEU A 135 -9.93 11.57 4.03
CA LEU A 135 -10.46 10.23 3.75
C LEU A 135 -10.12 9.26 4.89
N TYR A 136 -8.89 9.32 5.42
CA TYR A 136 -8.50 8.52 6.58
C TYR A 136 -9.36 8.82 7.80
N GLN A 137 -9.62 10.09 8.08
CA GLN A 137 -10.50 10.50 9.17
C GLN A 137 -11.90 9.93 8.98
N LYS A 138 -12.53 10.19 7.83
CA LYS A 138 -13.91 9.74 7.53
C LYS A 138 -14.04 8.21 7.56
N THR A 139 -13.10 7.48 6.98
CA THR A 139 -13.11 6.00 7.01
C THR A 139 -12.91 5.46 8.42
N THR A 140 -12.10 6.12 9.25
CA THR A 140 -11.90 5.76 10.66
C THR A 140 -13.16 6.02 11.49
N GLU A 141 -13.80 7.17 11.31
CA GLU A 141 -15.09 7.50 11.96
C GLU A 141 -16.17 6.49 11.57
N THR A 142 -16.28 6.17 10.27
CA THR A 142 -17.25 5.16 9.80
C THR A 142 -16.98 3.78 10.41
N THR A 143 -15.71 3.34 10.48
CA THR A 143 -15.37 2.05 11.11
C THR A 143 -15.64 2.03 12.61
N LEU A 144 -15.50 3.17 13.30
CA LEU A 144 -15.87 3.33 14.70
C LEU A 144 -17.39 3.26 14.90
N ASP A 145 -18.16 4.00 14.09
CA ASP A 145 -19.62 4.02 14.13
C ASP A 145 -20.23 2.64 13.87
N MET A 146 -19.63 1.87 12.97
CA MET A 146 -20.05 0.49 12.68
C MET A 146 -19.58 -0.53 13.76
N GLY A 147 -18.78 -0.11 14.73
CA GLY A 147 -18.27 -0.97 15.80
C GLY A 147 -17.26 -2.03 15.33
N ILE A 148 -16.67 -1.86 14.14
CA ILE A 148 -15.75 -2.84 13.53
C ILE A 148 -14.28 -2.46 13.65
N LEU A 149 -13.96 -1.27 14.17
CA LEU A 149 -12.57 -0.83 14.34
C LEU A 149 -11.90 -1.60 15.49
N VAL A 150 -10.94 -2.41 15.16
CA VAL A 150 -10.03 -2.97 16.18
C VAL A 150 -8.98 -1.92 16.52
N ARG A 151 -9.03 -1.43 17.76
CA ARG A 151 -8.07 -0.44 18.25
C ARG A 151 -6.73 -1.10 18.58
N PRO A 152 -5.59 -0.41 18.38
CA PRO A 152 -4.33 -0.86 18.95
C PRO A 152 -4.42 -1.05 20.47
N PRO A 153 -3.61 -1.95 21.06
CA PRO A 153 -3.66 -2.22 22.49
C PRO A 153 -3.47 -0.96 23.35
N TYR A 154 -4.28 -0.84 24.41
CA TYR A 154 -4.08 0.21 25.42
C TYR A 154 -2.89 -0.16 26.30
N MET A 155 -2.15 0.85 26.69
CA MET A 155 -1.01 0.71 27.62
C MET A 155 -1.22 1.59 28.85
N PRO A 156 -0.71 1.18 30.04
CA PRO A 156 -0.65 2.05 31.21
C PRO A 156 0.17 3.32 30.91
N TYR A 157 -0.30 4.46 31.39
CA TYR A 157 0.48 5.69 31.28
C TYR A 157 1.74 5.62 32.15
N PRO A 158 2.90 6.12 31.68
CA PRO A 158 4.10 6.16 32.49
C PRO A 158 3.88 7.04 33.75
N LYS A 159 4.38 6.56 34.90
CA LYS A 159 4.27 7.29 36.16
C LYS A 159 5.38 8.34 36.37
N GLY A 160 6.39 8.33 35.49
CA GLY A 160 7.55 9.23 35.57
C GLY A 160 8.47 9.04 34.36
N ILE A 161 9.55 9.80 34.33
CA ILE A 161 10.60 9.71 33.33
C ILE A 161 11.59 8.65 33.80
N GLY A 162 11.88 7.66 32.92
CA GLY A 162 12.94 6.65 33.15
C GLY A 162 14.00 6.73 32.07
N PHE A 163 15.21 6.31 32.40
CA PHE A 163 16.32 6.16 31.46
C PHE A 163 16.72 4.70 31.38
N VAL A 164 17.20 4.30 30.17
CA VAL A 164 17.75 2.95 29.98
C VAL A 164 19.12 2.88 30.64
N GLU A 165 19.24 2.02 31.66
CA GLU A 165 20.48 1.90 32.47
C GLU A 165 21.39 0.76 31.98
N GLU A 166 20.79 -0.28 31.37
CA GLU A 166 21.52 -1.48 30.96
C GLU A 166 21.44 -1.74 29.46
N LYS A 167 22.54 -2.25 28.88
CA LYS A 167 22.60 -2.63 27.44
C LYS A 167 21.64 -3.75 27.06
N ASP A 168 21.22 -4.54 28.03
CA ASP A 168 20.27 -5.62 27.87
C ASP A 168 18.88 -5.15 27.42
N TYR A 169 18.59 -3.86 27.55
CA TYR A 169 17.39 -3.26 26.98
C TYR A 169 17.27 -3.48 25.47
N PHE A 170 18.38 -3.51 24.74
CA PHE A 170 18.43 -3.74 23.30
C PHE A 170 18.52 -5.22 22.95
N SER A 171 18.96 -6.07 23.87
CA SER A 171 19.13 -7.51 23.68
C SER A 171 17.79 -8.22 23.75
N GLY A 172 16.95 -8.03 22.74
CA GLY A 172 15.98 -9.07 22.40
C GLY A 172 16.79 -10.27 21.93
N SER A 173 17.21 -11.12 22.87
CA SER A 173 18.07 -12.25 22.59
C SER A 173 17.50 -13.10 21.45
N LEU A 174 18.31 -13.36 20.41
CA LEU A 174 18.08 -14.44 19.47
C LEU A 174 18.11 -15.83 20.16
N ASN A 175 18.58 -15.85 21.40
CA ASN A 175 18.54 -17.02 22.25
C ASN A 175 17.13 -17.15 22.89
N PRO A 176 16.37 -18.22 22.59
CA PRO A 176 15.02 -18.41 23.12
C PRO A 176 14.98 -18.59 24.65
N PHE A 177 16.11 -18.86 25.28
CA PHE A 177 16.22 -19.08 26.73
C PHE A 177 16.56 -17.83 27.53
N THR A 178 16.78 -16.68 26.88
CA THR A 178 17.03 -15.42 27.58
C THR A 178 15.71 -14.69 27.80
N GLU A 179 15.48 -14.22 29.02
CA GLU A 179 14.33 -13.38 29.36
C GLU A 179 14.34 -12.10 28.52
N LYS A 180 13.20 -11.80 27.91
CA LYS A 180 13.05 -10.61 27.06
C LYS A 180 12.28 -9.55 27.82
N ARG A 181 12.72 -8.30 27.72
CA ARG A 181 11.88 -7.21 28.24
C ARG A 181 10.52 -7.17 27.52
N PRO A 182 9.47 -6.63 28.14
CA PRO A 182 8.20 -6.34 27.47
C PRO A 182 8.41 -5.44 26.27
N LEU A 183 7.48 -5.52 25.30
CA LEU A 183 7.43 -4.57 24.17
C LEU A 183 7.15 -3.15 24.66
N ASN A 184 7.77 -2.17 24.07
CA ASN A 184 7.42 -0.78 24.28
C ASN A 184 6.31 -0.31 23.32
N ALA A 185 5.74 0.89 23.54
CA ALA A 185 4.64 1.43 22.74
C ALA A 185 4.96 1.53 21.24
N ILE A 186 6.23 1.86 20.89
CA ILE A 186 6.70 1.97 19.51
C ILE A 186 6.64 0.60 18.83
N GLU A 187 7.19 -0.41 19.48
CA GLU A 187 7.22 -1.78 18.96
C GLU A 187 5.80 -2.35 18.81
N ILE A 188 4.91 -2.14 19.79
CA ILE A 188 3.51 -2.58 19.73
C ILE A 188 2.78 -1.91 18.57
N SER A 189 2.90 -0.59 18.41
CA SER A 189 2.20 0.13 17.33
C SER A 189 2.66 -0.32 15.95
N HIS A 190 3.95 -0.54 15.75
CA HIS A 190 4.48 -1.05 14.47
C HIS A 190 4.06 -2.49 14.19
N LEU A 191 4.08 -3.38 15.18
CA LEU A 191 3.61 -4.77 15.04
C LEU A 191 2.12 -4.80 14.67
N PHE A 192 1.30 -3.98 15.33
CA PHE A 192 -0.13 -3.90 15.07
C PHE A 192 -0.41 -3.37 13.66
N MET A 193 0.19 -2.24 13.27
CA MET A 193 0.04 -1.63 11.94
C MET A 193 0.46 -2.59 10.82
N ASN A 194 1.59 -3.29 10.98
CA ASN A 194 2.06 -4.23 9.97
C ASN A 194 1.18 -5.48 9.89
N THR A 195 0.56 -5.91 11.00
CA THR A 195 -0.45 -6.97 10.97
C THR A 195 -1.68 -6.55 10.16
N GLU A 196 -2.22 -5.34 10.37
CA GLU A 196 -3.36 -4.81 9.59
C GLU A 196 -3.04 -4.78 8.08
N THR A 197 -1.85 -4.28 7.71
CA THR A 197 -1.43 -4.21 6.30
C THR A 197 -1.36 -5.60 5.66
N ASN A 198 -0.81 -6.59 6.38
CA ASN A 198 -0.74 -7.96 5.86
C ASN A 198 -2.11 -8.66 5.81
N LEU A 199 -3.04 -8.32 6.71
CA LEU A 199 -4.43 -8.82 6.64
C LEU A 199 -5.11 -8.39 5.34
N LEU A 200 -5.00 -7.11 4.96
CA LEU A 200 -5.52 -6.64 3.67
C LEU A 200 -4.81 -7.33 2.49
N GLY A 201 -3.47 -7.43 2.56
CA GLY A 201 -2.68 -8.13 1.54
C GLY A 201 -3.11 -9.59 1.37
N ASN A 202 -3.41 -10.29 2.48
CA ASN A 202 -3.92 -11.67 2.45
C ASN A 202 -5.29 -11.76 1.76
N MET A 203 -6.23 -10.87 2.06
CA MET A 203 -7.54 -10.85 1.43
C MET A 203 -7.44 -10.58 -0.08
N LEU A 204 -6.66 -9.58 -0.49
CA LEU A 204 -6.42 -9.26 -1.91
C LEU A 204 -5.79 -10.43 -2.66
N THR A 205 -4.72 -11.02 -2.12
CA THR A 205 -4.04 -12.12 -2.78
C THR A 205 -4.87 -13.41 -2.80
N THR A 206 -5.74 -13.63 -1.81
CA THR A 206 -6.71 -14.73 -1.80
C THR A 206 -7.69 -14.57 -2.96
N SER A 207 -8.37 -13.42 -3.08
CA SER A 207 -9.31 -13.17 -4.15
C SER A 207 -8.66 -13.20 -5.54
N PHE A 208 -7.45 -12.61 -5.66
CA PHE A 208 -6.72 -12.62 -6.92
C PHE A 208 -6.25 -14.02 -7.33
N ALA A 209 -5.86 -14.88 -6.37
CA ALA A 209 -5.57 -16.29 -6.65
C ALA A 209 -6.80 -17.08 -7.13
N GLN A 210 -8.01 -16.73 -6.64
CA GLN A 210 -9.26 -17.33 -7.10
C GLN A 210 -9.59 -16.91 -8.54
N MET A 211 -9.34 -15.64 -8.89
CA MET A 211 -9.67 -15.03 -10.19
C MET A 211 -8.62 -15.26 -11.28
N ALA A 212 -7.36 -15.50 -10.91
CA ALA A 212 -6.27 -15.65 -11.88
C ALA A 212 -6.45 -16.88 -12.77
N GLU A 213 -6.36 -16.68 -14.07
CA GLU A 213 -6.46 -17.72 -15.10
C GLU A 213 -5.09 -18.19 -15.58
N THR A 214 -4.12 -17.28 -15.67
CA THR A 214 -2.74 -17.58 -16.10
C THR A 214 -1.97 -18.31 -14.99
N PRO A 215 -1.39 -19.50 -15.27
CA PRO A 215 -0.77 -20.32 -14.21
C PRO A 215 0.32 -19.61 -13.40
N ASP A 216 1.23 -18.86 -14.04
CA ASP A 216 2.31 -18.17 -13.34
C ASP A 216 1.79 -16.98 -12.47
N VAL A 217 0.73 -16.30 -12.90
CA VAL A 217 0.05 -15.28 -12.09
C VAL A 217 -0.63 -15.93 -10.89
N LYS A 218 -1.36 -17.01 -11.09
CA LYS A 218 -2.02 -17.75 -10.02
C LYS A 218 -1.02 -18.26 -8.98
N ASP A 219 0.07 -18.88 -9.42
CA ASP A 219 1.14 -19.35 -8.55
C ASP A 219 1.81 -18.21 -7.77
N PHE A 220 1.96 -17.05 -8.40
CA PHE A 220 2.47 -15.84 -7.75
C PHE A 220 1.51 -15.38 -6.65
N MET A 221 0.20 -15.29 -6.92
CA MET A 221 -0.81 -14.86 -5.95
C MET A 221 -0.88 -15.80 -4.74
N VAL A 222 -0.82 -17.12 -4.97
CA VAL A 222 -0.76 -18.12 -3.89
C VAL A 222 0.48 -17.93 -3.02
N ARG A 223 1.66 -17.71 -3.61
CA ARG A 223 2.89 -17.44 -2.85
C ARG A 223 2.80 -16.13 -2.07
N ALA A 224 2.23 -15.08 -2.66
CA ALA A 224 2.02 -13.81 -1.99
C ALA A 224 1.10 -13.95 -0.78
N GLN A 225 -0.01 -14.69 -0.92
CA GLN A 225 -0.91 -15.04 0.16
C GLN A 225 -0.18 -15.77 1.31
N GLN A 226 0.59 -16.81 0.98
CA GLN A 226 1.34 -17.59 1.98
C GLN A 226 2.33 -16.72 2.77
N ILE A 227 3.01 -15.78 2.10
CA ILE A 227 3.93 -14.82 2.74
C ILE A 227 3.16 -13.89 3.66
N ALA A 228 2.04 -13.30 3.21
CA ALA A 228 1.20 -12.45 4.05
C ALA A 228 0.71 -13.20 5.30
N GLN A 229 0.20 -14.43 5.16
CA GLN A 229 -0.23 -15.27 6.27
C GLN A 229 0.91 -15.59 7.26
N LYS A 230 2.11 -15.85 6.74
CA LYS A 230 3.29 -16.08 7.57
C LYS A 230 3.65 -14.82 8.37
N HIS A 231 3.64 -13.65 7.76
CA HIS A 231 3.94 -12.38 8.41
C HIS A 231 2.89 -12.06 9.48
N ILE A 232 1.59 -12.23 9.18
CA ILE A 232 0.49 -12.09 10.16
C ILE A 232 0.74 -12.96 11.39
N LYS A 233 1.09 -14.25 11.18
CA LYS A 233 1.36 -15.19 12.29
C LYS A 233 2.55 -14.74 13.14
N ILE A 234 3.62 -14.22 12.54
CA ILE A 234 4.82 -13.82 13.27
C ILE A 234 4.54 -12.54 14.07
N PHE A 235 3.92 -11.52 13.48
CA PHE A 235 3.59 -10.29 14.17
C PHE A 235 2.53 -10.53 15.26
N GLY A 236 1.45 -11.25 14.92
CA GLY A 236 0.39 -11.59 15.86
C GLY A 236 0.91 -12.41 17.04
N LYS A 237 1.76 -13.42 16.77
CA LYS A 237 2.40 -14.21 17.84
C LYS A 237 3.28 -13.31 18.71
N THR A 238 4.05 -12.38 18.13
CA THR A 238 4.91 -11.48 18.91
C THR A 238 4.09 -10.59 19.85
N LEU A 239 2.91 -10.11 19.41
CA LEU A 239 1.99 -9.36 20.27
C LEU A 239 1.42 -10.26 21.38
N VAL A 240 0.88 -11.42 21.04
CA VAL A 240 0.24 -12.35 22.00
C VAL A 240 1.24 -12.88 23.04
N ASP A 241 2.47 -13.22 22.63
CA ASP A 241 3.53 -13.65 23.54
C ASP A 241 3.97 -12.53 24.53
N ASN A 242 3.53 -11.29 24.32
CA ASN A 242 3.76 -10.16 25.23
C ASN A 242 2.43 -9.63 25.83
N ASP A 243 1.42 -10.46 25.94
CA ASP A 243 0.10 -10.16 26.51
C ASP A 243 -0.65 -9.00 25.81
N MET A 244 -0.36 -8.78 24.50
CA MET A 244 -1.01 -7.74 23.69
C MET A 244 -2.00 -8.35 22.71
N GLN A 245 -3.11 -7.62 22.49
CA GLN A 245 -4.11 -7.99 21.50
C GLN A 245 -3.54 -7.84 20.08
N ALA A 246 -3.70 -8.87 19.25
CA ALA A 246 -3.43 -8.81 17.81
C ALA A 246 -4.70 -8.38 17.04
N PRO A 247 -4.55 -7.74 15.85
CA PRO A 247 -5.68 -7.48 14.97
C PRO A 247 -6.40 -8.77 14.57
N MET A 248 -7.71 -8.66 14.33
CA MET A 248 -8.53 -9.81 13.88
C MET A 248 -8.41 -9.98 12.36
N SER A 249 -8.53 -11.23 11.88
CA SER A 249 -8.68 -11.55 10.47
C SER A 249 -10.08 -11.19 9.97
N TRP A 250 -10.14 -10.68 8.72
CA TRP A 250 -11.37 -10.36 8.00
C TRP A 250 -11.56 -11.27 6.78
N ASP A 251 -10.96 -12.47 6.79
CA ASP A 251 -10.91 -13.37 5.63
C ASP A 251 -12.31 -13.77 5.12
N THR A 252 -13.34 -13.71 5.96
CA THR A 252 -14.75 -13.96 5.60
C THR A 252 -15.36 -12.88 4.68
N ASN A 253 -14.66 -11.78 4.43
CA ASN A 253 -15.16 -10.72 3.53
C ASN A 253 -14.82 -10.97 2.05
N VAL A 254 -14.15 -12.07 1.71
CA VAL A 254 -13.90 -12.54 0.34
C VAL A 254 -14.89 -13.66 0.03
N GLN A 255 -15.62 -13.55 -1.10
CA GLN A 255 -16.63 -14.51 -1.53
C GLN A 255 -16.02 -15.69 -2.28
N ASP A 256 -16.73 -16.82 -2.34
CA ASP A 256 -16.36 -18.02 -3.08
C ASP A 256 -16.69 -17.84 -4.59
N SER A 257 -16.00 -16.92 -5.26
CA SER A 257 -16.12 -16.70 -6.69
C SER A 257 -14.78 -16.87 -7.38
N THR A 258 -14.79 -17.44 -8.57
CA THR A 258 -13.61 -17.58 -9.44
C THR A 258 -13.74 -16.76 -10.72
N THR A 259 -14.80 -15.97 -10.85
CA THR A 259 -15.01 -15.12 -12.03
C THR A 259 -14.00 -13.99 -12.05
N PRO A 260 -13.24 -13.80 -13.14
CA PRO A 260 -12.31 -12.68 -13.26
C PRO A 260 -13.06 -11.34 -13.22
N VAL A 261 -12.69 -10.50 -12.26
CA VAL A 261 -13.23 -9.14 -12.09
C VAL A 261 -12.26 -8.12 -12.65
N PHE A 262 -10.97 -8.35 -12.44
CA PHE A 262 -9.89 -7.45 -12.80
C PHE A 262 -8.95 -8.14 -13.80
N SER A 263 -8.34 -7.34 -14.69
CA SER A 263 -7.25 -7.87 -15.52
C SER A 263 -6.09 -8.36 -14.65
N GLU A 264 -5.40 -9.38 -15.11
CA GLU A 264 -4.21 -9.88 -14.40
C GLU A 264 -3.10 -8.81 -14.28
N LYS A 265 -2.99 -7.90 -15.27
CA LYS A 265 -2.14 -6.72 -15.20
C LYS A 265 -2.47 -5.86 -13.98
N LEU A 266 -3.75 -5.55 -13.75
CA LEU A 266 -4.20 -4.76 -12.61
C LEU A 266 -3.99 -5.50 -11.29
N MET A 267 -4.29 -6.79 -11.22
CA MET A 267 -4.05 -7.61 -10.04
C MET A 267 -2.57 -7.63 -9.65
N MET A 268 -1.66 -7.86 -10.61
CA MET A 268 -0.22 -7.87 -10.39
C MET A 268 0.30 -6.51 -9.92
N PHE A 269 -0.17 -5.42 -10.53
CA PHE A 269 0.19 -4.06 -10.13
C PHE A 269 -0.29 -3.75 -8.70
N THR A 270 -1.54 -4.08 -8.36
CA THR A 270 -2.12 -3.85 -7.03
C THR A 270 -1.33 -4.58 -5.95
N VAL A 271 -0.96 -5.85 -6.18
CA VAL A 271 -0.13 -6.62 -5.24
C VAL A 271 1.27 -6.00 -5.10
N ALA A 272 1.88 -5.56 -6.21
CA ALA A 272 3.17 -4.88 -6.18
C ALA A 272 3.11 -3.58 -5.36
N LEU A 273 2.03 -2.79 -5.50
CA LEU A 273 1.81 -1.55 -4.75
C LEU A 273 1.72 -1.82 -3.24
N VAL A 274 0.87 -2.77 -2.83
CA VAL A 274 0.69 -3.15 -1.42
C VAL A 274 1.98 -3.71 -0.82
N MET A 275 2.70 -4.51 -1.59
CA MET A 275 3.96 -5.10 -1.17
C MET A 275 5.07 -4.05 -1.00
N ASN A 276 5.19 -3.09 -1.92
CA ASN A 276 6.16 -1.99 -1.82
C ASN A 276 5.89 -1.13 -0.57
N ALA A 277 4.61 -0.82 -0.29
CA ALA A 277 4.21 -0.13 0.93
C ALA A 277 4.60 -0.95 2.18
N GLY A 278 4.37 -2.27 2.16
CA GLY A 278 4.75 -3.19 3.22
C GLY A 278 6.26 -3.22 3.49
N ILE A 279 7.08 -3.28 2.44
CA ILE A 279 8.56 -3.25 2.55
C ILE A 279 9.02 -1.94 3.18
N GLY A 280 8.46 -0.80 2.76
CA GLY A 280 8.73 0.51 3.35
C GLY A 280 8.39 0.56 4.84
N ASN A 281 7.21 0.04 5.21
CA ASN A 281 6.79 -0.07 6.60
C ASN A 281 7.72 -0.96 7.43
N TYR A 282 8.20 -2.09 6.89
CA TYR A 282 9.16 -2.97 7.57
C TYR A 282 10.49 -2.27 7.82
N GLY A 283 10.99 -1.49 6.85
CA GLY A 283 12.20 -0.68 7.02
C GLY A 283 12.08 0.33 8.15
N THR A 284 10.98 1.09 8.16
CA THR A 284 10.67 2.06 9.23
C THR A 284 10.52 1.35 10.58
N SER A 285 9.79 0.23 10.63
CA SER A 285 9.55 -0.53 11.86
C SER A 285 10.84 -1.15 12.41
N ALA A 286 11.73 -1.63 11.55
CA ALA A 286 13.02 -2.17 11.93
C ALA A 286 13.91 -1.10 12.58
N SER A 287 13.96 0.11 11.99
CA SER A 287 14.75 1.22 12.52
C SER A 287 14.21 1.79 13.83
N ALA A 288 12.89 1.72 14.04
CA ALA A 288 12.24 2.20 15.25
C ALA A 288 12.25 1.18 16.41
N SER A 289 12.42 -0.12 16.11
CA SER A 289 12.38 -1.19 17.12
C SER A 289 13.72 -1.32 17.83
N MET A 290 13.71 -1.19 19.15
CA MET A 290 14.92 -1.32 19.98
C MET A 290 15.23 -2.79 20.35
N ARG A 291 14.23 -3.69 20.36
CA ARG A 291 14.45 -5.14 20.56
C ARG A 291 15.02 -5.77 19.28
N LEU A 292 16.18 -6.41 19.40
CA LEU A 292 16.89 -6.99 18.26
C LEU A 292 16.10 -8.10 17.55
N ASP A 293 15.35 -8.95 18.30
CA ASP A 293 14.50 -9.99 17.71
C ASP A 293 13.37 -9.42 16.86
N VAL A 294 12.76 -8.30 17.28
CA VAL A 294 11.70 -7.61 16.54
C VAL A 294 12.28 -6.93 15.29
N SER A 295 13.34 -6.15 15.45
CA SER A 295 14.03 -5.47 14.34
C SER A 295 14.51 -6.46 13.28
N SER A 296 15.17 -7.57 13.69
CA SER A 296 15.68 -8.61 12.80
C SER A 296 14.55 -9.33 12.04
N ASN A 297 13.40 -9.54 12.67
CA ASN A 297 12.23 -10.09 12.00
C ASN A 297 11.75 -9.20 10.86
N TYR A 298 11.64 -7.89 11.07
CA TYR A 298 11.26 -6.95 10.02
C TYR A 298 12.22 -6.98 8.83
N LEU A 299 13.54 -6.96 9.10
CA LEU A 299 14.56 -7.00 8.03
C LEU A 299 14.45 -8.30 7.21
N ARG A 300 14.28 -9.44 7.87
CA ARG A 300 14.09 -10.72 7.20
C ARG A 300 12.84 -10.73 6.33
N MET A 301 11.73 -10.19 6.83
CA MET A 301 10.47 -10.12 6.08
C MET A 301 10.55 -9.14 4.90
N ALA A 302 11.26 -8.03 5.04
CA ALA A 302 11.52 -7.10 3.94
C ALA A 302 12.29 -7.80 2.79
N VAL A 303 13.30 -8.61 3.12
CA VAL A 303 14.05 -9.40 2.12
C VAL A 303 13.16 -10.46 1.47
N GLU A 304 12.30 -11.13 2.23
CA GLU A 304 11.36 -12.14 1.71
C GLU A 304 10.35 -11.51 0.74
N ALA A 305 9.73 -10.39 1.12
CA ALA A 305 8.83 -9.63 0.27
C ALA A 305 9.55 -9.09 -1.00
N GLY A 306 10.78 -8.60 -0.86
CA GLY A 306 11.58 -8.12 -1.99
C GLY A 306 11.90 -9.22 -3.02
N ARG A 307 12.17 -10.45 -2.57
CA ARG A 307 12.36 -11.60 -3.48
C ARG A 307 11.07 -11.95 -4.23
N LEU A 308 9.94 -11.91 -3.55
CA LEU A 308 8.64 -12.11 -4.20
C LEU A 308 8.37 -10.99 -5.21
N GLY A 309 8.67 -9.73 -4.85
CA GLY A 309 8.52 -8.57 -5.74
C GLY A 309 9.31 -8.70 -7.03
N LYS A 310 10.57 -9.19 -6.94
CA LYS A 310 11.35 -9.49 -8.15
C LYS A 310 10.66 -10.54 -9.03
N SER A 311 10.16 -11.62 -8.43
CA SER A 311 9.41 -12.65 -9.18
C SER A 311 8.16 -12.08 -9.86
N GLY A 312 7.43 -11.16 -9.19
CA GLY A 312 6.29 -10.46 -9.79
C GLY A 312 6.69 -9.58 -10.96
N ALA A 313 7.78 -8.82 -10.82
CA ALA A 313 8.31 -7.99 -11.91
C ALA A 313 8.72 -8.85 -13.13
N ASP A 314 9.36 -9.99 -12.92
CA ASP A 314 9.73 -10.92 -14.01
C ASP A 314 8.48 -11.43 -14.77
N ILE A 315 7.36 -11.70 -14.06
CA ILE A 315 6.07 -12.07 -14.67
C ILE A 315 5.49 -10.89 -15.46
N MET A 316 5.47 -9.68 -14.89
CA MET A 316 4.97 -8.49 -15.58
C MET A 316 5.77 -8.17 -16.86
N VAL A 317 7.09 -8.35 -16.83
CA VAL A 317 7.95 -8.21 -18.03
C VAL A 317 7.60 -9.28 -19.08
N LYS A 318 7.47 -10.53 -18.66
CA LYS A 318 7.11 -11.65 -19.55
C LYS A 318 5.81 -11.42 -20.31
N HIS A 319 4.81 -10.82 -19.65
CA HIS A 319 3.50 -10.55 -20.23
C HIS A 319 3.39 -9.15 -20.88
N GLY A 320 4.45 -8.33 -20.86
CA GLY A 320 4.44 -6.98 -21.43
C GLY A 320 3.57 -6.00 -20.65
N TRP A 321 3.38 -6.22 -19.35
CA TRP A 321 2.54 -5.38 -18.47
C TRP A 321 3.31 -4.32 -17.69
N LEU A 322 4.64 -4.47 -17.62
CA LEU A 322 5.49 -3.51 -16.88
C LEU A 322 5.81 -2.31 -17.76
N GLU A 323 5.23 -1.18 -17.44
CA GLU A 323 5.54 0.08 -18.10
C GLU A 323 6.88 0.62 -17.59
N GLU A 324 7.71 1.10 -18.54
CA GLU A 324 9.03 1.63 -18.22
C GLU A 324 8.91 3.05 -17.64
N PRO A 325 9.40 3.29 -16.40
CA PRO A 325 9.40 4.64 -15.85
C PRO A 325 10.38 5.55 -16.59
N PRO A 326 10.21 6.89 -16.53
CA PRO A 326 11.11 7.84 -17.18
C PRO A 326 12.58 7.60 -16.81
N GLN A 327 13.45 7.48 -17.82
CA GLN A 327 14.87 7.18 -17.64
C GLN A 327 15.77 8.34 -18.08
N SER A 328 17.00 8.38 -17.53
CA SER A 328 18.06 9.27 -18.03
C SER A 328 18.59 8.73 -19.36
N PRO A 329 19.06 9.64 -20.29
CA PRO A 329 19.65 9.20 -21.54
C PRO A 329 20.86 8.30 -21.34
N ASP A 330 20.94 7.20 -22.08
CA ASP A 330 22.18 6.40 -22.19
C ASP A 330 23.22 7.13 -23.06
N ARG A 331 24.05 7.91 -22.37
CA ARG A 331 25.10 8.70 -23.05
C ARG A 331 26.12 7.85 -23.79
N LYS A 332 26.34 6.59 -23.36
CA LYS A 332 27.27 5.69 -24.06
C LYS A 332 26.68 5.19 -25.37
N LYS A 333 25.39 4.96 -25.42
CA LYS A 333 24.68 4.59 -26.65
C LYS A 333 24.64 5.77 -27.62
N LEU A 334 24.33 6.98 -27.16
CA LEU A 334 24.34 8.20 -27.99
C LEU A 334 25.69 8.49 -28.64
N VAL A 335 26.82 8.18 -27.96
CA VAL A 335 28.18 8.34 -28.53
C VAL A 335 28.49 7.27 -29.59
N ARG A 336 27.84 6.11 -29.55
CA ARG A 336 28.08 5.02 -30.52
C ARG A 336 27.21 5.12 -31.78
N GLU A 337 26.09 5.83 -31.69
CA GLU A 337 25.12 6.03 -32.78
C GLU A 337 25.40 7.30 -33.61
N ASN A 338 26.37 8.13 -33.21
CA ASN A 338 26.95 9.24 -33.95
C ASN A 338 28.34 8.86 -34.52
#